data_69e0a213ba6a140eb0469c2bc34d61d4
#
_entry.id   69e0a213ba6a140eb0469c2bc34d61d4
#
_cell.length_a   1.000
_cell.length_b   1.000
_cell.length_c   1.000
_cell.angle_alpha   90.00
_cell.angle_beta   90.00
_cell.angle_gamma   90.00
#
_symmetry.space_group_name_H-M   'P 1'
#
loop_
_entity.id
_entity.type
_entity.pdbx_description
1 polymer ?
#
loop_
_entity_poly.entity_id
_entity_poly.type
_entity_poly.pdbx_seq_one_letter_code
_entity_poly.pdbx_strand_id
1 'polypeptide(L)'
;FWIFSLLFGLSLFAEFIANDKPILVSYRGELFMPVTQFYPETVFGGDFRTEATYRDPEVQCLIRSGGLEICFDDPEGTMTAIDAGDFGAQVAEFSQGWMLWPPVPYSYDTPNDLGRSAPSPPDASHWLGTDDTTRDVLARVIYGFRLSIVFALVVTVFASIIGIIAGAVQGYFGG
;
A
#
# COMPACT_ATOMS: atom_id res chain seq x y z
N PHE A 1 -3.88 -27.72 7.94
CA PHE A 1 -4.86 -27.22 6.98
C PHE A 1 -5.44 -25.87 7.41
N TRP A 2 -6.08 -25.77 8.57
CA TRP A 2 -6.76 -24.54 9.03
C TRP A 2 -5.83 -23.32 9.13
N ILE A 3 -4.62 -23.49 9.67
CA ILE A 3 -3.63 -22.40 9.76
C ILE A 3 -3.27 -21.89 8.37
N PHE A 4 -3.00 -22.83 7.44
CA PHE A 4 -2.68 -22.47 6.06
C PHE A 4 -3.84 -21.73 5.38
N SER A 5 -5.07 -22.23 5.52
CA SER A 5 -6.27 -21.60 4.96
C SER A 5 -6.51 -20.21 5.53
N LEU A 6 -6.25 -20.01 6.83
CA LEU A 6 -6.34 -18.70 7.47
C LEU A 6 -5.30 -17.73 6.91
N LEU A 7 -4.03 -18.16 6.85
CA LEU A 7 -2.95 -17.34 6.30
C LEU A 7 -3.19 -16.99 4.83
N PHE A 8 -3.68 -17.95 4.05
CA PHE A 8 -4.07 -17.67 2.65
C PHE A 8 -5.22 -16.68 2.57
N GLY A 9 -6.27 -16.85 3.36
CA GLY A 9 -7.38 -15.90 3.42
C GLY A 9 -6.93 -14.49 3.78
N LEU A 10 -6.04 -14.34 4.76
CA LEU A 10 -5.44 -13.06 5.12
C LEU A 10 -4.59 -12.49 3.98
N SER A 11 -3.86 -13.32 3.25
CA SER A 11 -3.01 -12.84 2.14
C SER A 11 -3.81 -12.29 0.95
N LEU A 12 -5.09 -12.66 0.80
CA LEU A 12 -5.98 -12.06 -0.21
C LEU A 12 -6.25 -10.58 0.07
N PHE A 13 -6.15 -10.17 1.33
CA PHE A 13 -6.27 -8.78 1.75
C PHE A 13 -4.91 -8.08 1.90
N ALA A 14 -3.89 -8.56 1.19
CA ALA A 14 -2.53 -8.01 1.27
C ALA A 14 -2.50 -6.49 1.05
N GLU A 15 -3.31 -5.96 0.13
CA GLU A 15 -3.42 -4.52 -0.16
C GLU A 15 -3.88 -3.68 1.05
N PHE A 16 -4.63 -4.27 1.97
CA PHE A 16 -5.09 -3.63 3.21
C PHE A 16 -4.13 -3.85 4.37
N ILE A 17 -3.18 -4.78 4.23
CA ILE A 17 -2.21 -5.13 5.27
C ILE A 17 -0.87 -4.45 5.00
N ALA A 18 -0.43 -4.45 3.74
CA ALA A 18 0.84 -3.89 3.30
C ALA A 18 0.64 -3.11 2.01
N ASN A 19 0.71 -1.80 2.08
CA ASN A 19 0.54 -0.90 0.92
C ASN A 19 1.21 0.44 1.21
N ASP A 20 1.71 1.10 0.19
CA ASP A 20 2.23 2.47 0.24
C ASP A 20 1.14 3.55 0.10
N LYS A 21 -0.12 3.11 -0.05
CA LYS A 21 -1.31 3.97 -0.08
C LYS A 21 -2.12 3.84 1.21
N PRO A 22 -2.64 4.93 1.76
CA PRO A 22 -3.55 4.85 2.90
C PRO A 22 -4.87 4.16 2.52
N ILE A 23 -5.42 3.39 3.46
CA ILE A 23 -6.71 2.71 3.30
C ILE A 23 -7.82 3.74 3.14
N LEU A 24 -7.75 4.82 3.92
CA LEU A 24 -8.75 5.88 3.94
C LEU A 24 -8.05 7.24 4.07
N VAL A 25 -8.51 8.21 3.31
CA VAL A 25 -8.09 9.61 3.38
C VAL A 25 -9.33 10.47 3.59
N SER A 26 -9.30 11.34 4.58
CA SER A 26 -10.26 12.43 4.73
C SER A 26 -9.63 13.72 4.22
N TYR A 27 -10.28 14.36 3.26
CA TYR A 27 -9.85 15.64 2.71
C TYR A 27 -11.04 16.56 2.52
N ARG A 28 -11.02 17.73 3.11
CA ARG A 28 -12.10 18.73 3.07
C ARG A 28 -13.50 18.16 3.41
N GLY A 29 -13.55 17.17 4.32
CA GLY A 29 -14.80 16.52 4.73
C GLY A 29 -15.29 15.40 3.82
N GLU A 30 -14.62 15.14 2.72
CA GLU A 30 -14.87 13.98 1.85
C GLU A 30 -13.94 12.82 2.19
N LEU A 31 -14.41 11.59 1.96
CA LEU A 31 -13.66 10.37 2.21
C LEU A 31 -13.23 9.72 0.89
N PHE A 32 -11.96 9.40 0.80
CA PHE A 32 -11.33 8.76 -0.35
C PHE A 32 -10.72 7.42 0.05
N MET A 33 -10.72 6.44 -0.85
CA MET A 33 -10.14 5.10 -0.64
C MET A 33 -9.03 4.80 -1.67
N PRO A 34 -7.81 5.31 -1.45
CA PRO A 34 -6.71 5.17 -2.41
C PRO A 34 -6.28 3.74 -2.73
N VAL A 35 -6.47 2.80 -1.78
CA VAL A 35 -6.19 1.37 -2.01
C VAL A 35 -7.04 0.79 -3.15
N THR A 36 -8.25 1.30 -3.36
CA THR A 36 -9.20 0.73 -4.33
C THR A 36 -9.40 1.58 -5.58
N GLN A 37 -9.09 2.86 -5.51
CA GLN A 37 -9.35 3.82 -6.59
C GLN A 37 -8.14 4.73 -6.81
N PHE A 38 -7.94 5.09 -8.06
CA PHE A 38 -6.93 6.07 -8.47
C PHE A 38 -7.43 7.48 -8.18
N TYR A 39 -6.62 8.28 -7.49
CA TYR A 39 -6.86 9.70 -7.30
C TYR A 39 -5.61 10.46 -7.74
N PRO A 40 -5.74 11.39 -8.71
CA PRO A 40 -4.64 12.26 -9.08
C PRO A 40 -4.34 13.24 -7.94
N GLU A 41 -3.10 13.67 -7.85
CA GLU A 41 -2.63 14.61 -6.82
C GLU A 41 -3.41 15.92 -6.83
N THR A 42 -3.87 16.36 -8.01
CA THR A 42 -4.74 17.54 -8.18
C THR A 42 -6.03 17.49 -7.37
N VAL A 43 -6.51 16.31 -6.96
CA VAL A 43 -7.67 16.17 -6.07
C VAL A 43 -7.36 16.73 -4.68
N PHE A 44 -6.12 16.61 -4.24
CA PHE A 44 -5.64 17.07 -2.93
C PHE A 44 -5.00 18.46 -2.97
N GLY A 45 -5.04 19.12 -4.13
CA GLY A 45 -4.50 20.47 -4.31
C GLY A 45 -3.08 20.50 -4.86
N GLY A 46 -2.50 19.37 -5.24
CA GLY A 46 -1.20 19.30 -5.90
C GLY A 46 -1.26 19.64 -7.40
N ASP A 47 -0.09 19.68 -8.04
CA ASP A 47 0.06 20.13 -9.42
C ASP A 47 -0.02 19.01 -10.46
N PHE A 48 0.21 17.76 -10.05
CA PHE A 48 0.34 16.63 -10.96
C PHE A 48 -0.98 15.89 -11.19
N ARG A 49 -1.19 15.47 -12.45
CA ARG A 49 -2.32 14.60 -12.83
C ARG A 49 -2.01 13.10 -12.67
N THR A 50 -0.80 12.79 -12.26
CA THR A 50 -0.39 11.43 -11.88
C THR A 50 -1.03 11.05 -10.54
N GLU A 51 -1.04 9.78 -10.22
CA GLU A 51 -1.51 9.31 -8.91
C GLU A 51 -0.73 10.00 -7.79
N ALA A 52 -1.45 10.41 -6.74
CA ALA A 52 -0.83 11.05 -5.59
C ALA A 52 0.15 10.09 -4.88
N THR A 53 1.35 10.57 -4.62
CA THR A 53 2.34 9.86 -3.81
C THR A 53 2.10 10.16 -2.34
N TYR A 54 1.22 9.39 -1.68
CA TYR A 54 0.76 9.66 -0.31
C TYR A 54 1.87 9.65 0.75
N ARG A 55 3.06 9.16 0.43
CA ARG A 55 4.23 9.19 1.31
C ARG A 55 5.07 10.45 1.15
N ASP A 56 4.82 11.23 0.12
CA ASP A 56 5.47 12.50 -0.09
C ASP A 56 5.04 13.50 1.00
N PRO A 57 5.99 14.16 1.69
CA PRO A 57 5.67 15.18 2.70
C PRO A 57 4.77 16.29 2.18
N GLU A 58 4.93 16.69 0.92
CA GLU A 58 4.10 17.71 0.28
C GLU A 58 2.63 17.26 0.20
N VAL A 59 2.37 16.06 -0.33
CA VAL A 59 1.01 15.50 -0.43
C VAL A 59 0.40 15.29 0.95
N GLN A 60 1.19 14.85 1.93
CA GLN A 60 0.72 14.70 3.31
C GLN A 60 0.33 16.04 3.92
N CYS A 61 1.14 17.08 3.69
CA CYS A 61 0.85 18.44 4.13
C CYS A 61 -0.43 18.96 3.49
N LEU A 62 -0.59 18.84 2.16
CA LEU A 62 -1.79 19.26 1.44
C LEU A 62 -3.06 18.58 1.98
N ILE A 63 -3.01 17.27 2.22
CA ILE A 63 -4.16 16.54 2.78
C ILE A 63 -4.48 17.03 4.18
N ARG A 64 -3.48 17.19 5.07
CA ARG A 64 -3.68 17.59 6.46
C ARG A 64 -4.12 19.05 6.61
N SER A 65 -3.59 19.91 5.78
CA SER A 65 -3.91 21.34 5.81
C SER A 65 -5.20 21.72 5.08
N GLY A 66 -5.74 20.81 4.26
CA GLY A 66 -6.85 21.12 3.37
C GLY A 66 -6.43 21.87 2.10
N GLY A 67 -5.16 21.76 1.68
CA GLY A 67 -4.62 22.32 0.43
C GLY A 67 -4.04 23.72 0.58
N LEU A 68 -3.25 23.97 1.63
CA LEU A 68 -2.52 25.25 1.78
C LEU A 68 -1.30 25.28 0.85
N GLU A 69 -1.14 26.39 0.12
CA GLU A 69 -0.03 26.58 -0.83
C GLU A 69 1.36 26.56 -0.15
N ILE A 70 1.45 26.92 1.13
CA ILE A 70 2.72 26.88 1.88
C ILE A 70 3.31 25.46 1.97
N CYS A 71 2.50 24.41 1.73
CA CYS A 71 2.98 23.03 1.69
C CYS A 71 3.96 22.75 0.55
N PHE A 72 3.97 23.57 -0.50
CA PHE A 72 4.93 23.44 -1.60
C PHE A 72 6.32 23.97 -1.21
N ASP A 73 6.39 24.95 -0.30
CA ASP A 73 7.64 25.57 0.12
C ASP A 73 8.25 24.88 1.34
N ASP A 74 7.42 24.59 2.36
CA ASP A 74 7.87 23.97 3.63
C ASP A 74 6.81 23.01 4.16
N PRO A 75 6.72 21.78 3.64
CA PRO A 75 5.71 20.81 4.07
C PRO A 75 5.93 20.32 5.51
N GLU A 76 7.19 20.07 5.92
CA GLU A 76 7.51 19.54 7.25
C GLU A 76 7.29 20.58 8.34
N GLY A 77 7.75 21.82 8.13
CA GLY A 77 7.51 22.93 9.04
C GLY A 77 6.03 23.23 9.18
N THR A 78 5.28 23.20 8.09
CA THR A 78 3.82 23.40 8.08
C THR A 78 3.10 22.30 8.86
N MET A 79 3.45 21.03 8.67
CA MET A 79 2.85 19.92 9.44
C MET A 79 3.16 20.04 10.93
N THR A 80 4.38 20.44 11.29
CA THR A 80 4.77 20.67 12.68
C THR A 80 3.95 21.80 13.32
N ALA A 81 3.73 22.89 12.59
CA ALA A 81 2.94 24.02 13.04
C ALA A 81 1.44 23.68 13.17
N ILE A 82 0.90 22.85 12.26
CA ILE A 82 -0.46 22.30 12.38
C ILE A 82 -0.59 21.46 13.65
N ASP A 83 0.37 20.59 13.94
CA ASP A 83 0.38 19.76 15.15
C ASP A 83 0.52 20.58 16.43
N ALA A 84 1.23 21.72 16.39
CA ALA A 84 1.33 22.67 17.48
C ALA A 84 0.07 23.55 17.67
N GLY A 85 -0.85 23.55 16.69
CA GLY A 85 -2.07 24.36 16.72
C GLY A 85 -1.88 25.82 16.27
N ASP A 86 -0.71 26.17 15.71
CA ASP A 86 -0.37 27.55 15.32
C ASP A 86 -1.18 28.04 14.10
N PHE A 87 -1.72 27.14 13.30
CA PHE A 87 -2.56 27.43 12.13
C PHE A 87 -4.07 27.45 12.42
N GLY A 88 -4.48 27.48 13.69
CA GLY A 88 -5.83 27.23 14.16
C GLY A 88 -6.97 27.97 13.46
N ALA A 89 -6.76 29.21 12.96
CA ALA A 89 -7.80 29.98 12.27
C ALA A 89 -7.87 29.66 10.77
N GLN A 90 -6.78 29.36 10.12
CA GLN A 90 -6.72 29.07 8.68
C GLN A 90 -7.06 27.62 8.35
N VAL A 91 -6.66 26.68 9.23
CA VAL A 91 -6.96 25.23 9.09
C VAL A 91 -8.36 24.90 9.64
N ALA A 92 -8.90 25.69 10.58
CA ALA A 92 -10.24 25.48 11.11
C ALA A 92 -11.38 25.76 10.10
N GLU A 93 -11.11 26.52 9.03
CA GLU A 93 -12.07 26.74 7.94
C GLU A 93 -12.26 25.48 7.08
N PHE A 94 -11.22 24.64 7.01
CA PHE A 94 -11.26 23.32 6.36
C PHE A 94 -11.03 22.25 7.44
N SER A 95 -11.92 21.28 7.54
CA SER A 95 -11.73 20.14 8.45
C SER A 95 -10.34 19.53 8.21
N GLN A 96 -9.53 19.43 9.28
CA GLN A 96 -8.22 18.81 9.20
C GLN A 96 -8.32 17.43 8.55
N GLY A 97 -7.58 17.24 7.46
CA GLY A 97 -7.51 15.95 6.80
C GLY A 97 -6.74 14.94 7.65
N TRP A 98 -7.07 13.69 7.50
CA TRP A 98 -6.36 12.58 8.14
C TRP A 98 -6.24 11.40 7.20
N MET A 99 -5.26 10.54 7.47
CA MET A 99 -4.98 9.34 6.69
C MET A 99 -4.93 8.14 7.61
N LEU A 100 -5.62 7.06 7.23
CA LEU A 100 -5.54 5.77 7.90
C LEU A 100 -4.62 4.86 7.08
N TRP A 101 -3.44 4.59 7.61
CA TRP A 101 -2.46 3.73 6.98
C TRP A 101 -2.68 2.25 7.30
N PRO A 102 -2.30 1.34 6.38
CA PRO A 102 -2.21 -0.08 6.70
C PRO A 102 -1.15 -0.36 7.77
N PRO A 103 -1.21 -1.51 8.46
CA PRO A 103 -0.22 -1.90 9.48
C PRO A 103 1.23 -1.91 8.97
N VAL A 104 1.43 -2.24 7.70
CA VAL A 104 2.71 -2.14 7.00
C VAL A 104 2.56 -1.09 5.90
N PRO A 105 3.01 0.17 6.13
CA PRO A 105 2.79 1.28 5.19
C PRO A 105 3.78 1.25 4.02
N TYR A 106 4.06 0.07 3.47
CA TYR A 106 4.99 -0.17 2.37
C TYR A 106 4.39 -1.18 1.41
N SER A 107 4.59 -0.96 0.10
CA SER A 107 4.31 -1.95 -0.93
C SER A 107 5.52 -2.88 -1.13
N TYR A 108 5.34 -3.94 -1.91
CA TYR A 108 6.41 -4.91 -2.20
C TYR A 108 7.54 -4.33 -3.07
N ASP A 109 7.30 -3.24 -3.78
CA ASP A 109 8.23 -2.58 -4.70
C ASP A 109 8.60 -1.15 -4.29
N THR A 110 8.03 -0.61 -3.21
CA THR A 110 8.31 0.74 -2.73
C THR A 110 9.75 0.84 -2.21
N PRO A 111 10.65 1.59 -2.88
CA PRO A 111 11.97 1.88 -2.34
C PRO A 111 11.82 2.89 -1.19
N ASN A 112 12.55 2.70 -0.11
CA ASN A 112 12.51 3.59 1.05
C ASN A 112 13.82 4.37 1.15
N ASP A 113 13.73 5.68 1.35
CA ASP A 113 14.90 6.46 1.73
C ASP A 113 15.18 6.24 3.23
N LEU A 114 16.21 5.46 3.51
CA LEU A 114 16.56 5.09 4.88
C LEU A 114 17.61 6.04 5.49
N GLY A 115 18.22 6.94 4.71
CA GLY A 115 19.37 7.73 5.13
C GLY A 115 20.57 6.87 5.58
N ARG A 116 20.54 5.56 5.30
CA ARG A 116 21.57 4.57 5.69
C ARG A 116 21.74 3.51 4.59
N SER A 117 22.83 2.76 4.65
CA SER A 117 23.11 1.71 3.66
C SER A 117 22.09 0.56 3.73
N ALA A 118 21.69 0.08 2.56
CA ALA A 118 20.92 -1.16 2.40
C ALA A 118 21.89 -2.37 2.24
N PRO A 119 21.50 -3.59 2.64
CA PRO A 119 20.28 -3.93 3.39
C PRO A 119 20.35 -3.46 4.85
N SER A 120 19.19 -3.17 5.45
CA SER A 120 19.12 -2.75 6.86
C SER A 120 18.51 -3.84 7.75
N PRO A 121 18.98 -3.98 9.00
CA PRO A 121 18.41 -4.92 9.96
C PRO A 121 16.99 -4.54 10.35
N PRO A 122 16.22 -5.47 10.96
CA PRO A 122 14.91 -5.19 11.53
C PRO A 122 14.91 -4.01 12.49
N ASP A 123 13.90 -3.15 12.36
CA ASP A 123 13.65 -2.00 13.24
C ASP A 123 12.14 -1.77 13.47
N ALA A 124 11.79 -0.69 14.16
CA ALA A 124 10.39 -0.37 14.47
C ALA A 124 9.55 -0.05 13.22
N SER A 125 10.17 0.46 12.15
CA SER A 125 9.51 0.81 10.89
C SER A 125 9.50 -0.37 9.92
N HIS A 126 10.57 -1.16 9.90
CA HIS A 126 10.76 -2.32 9.02
C HIS A 126 10.96 -3.59 9.87
N TRP A 127 9.89 -4.28 10.20
CA TRP A 127 9.90 -5.41 11.16
C TRP A 127 10.79 -6.59 10.74
N LEU A 128 10.96 -6.83 9.45
CA LEU A 128 11.91 -7.82 8.92
C LEU A 128 13.12 -7.18 8.21
N GLY A 129 13.32 -5.87 8.41
CA GLY A 129 14.37 -5.12 7.73
C GLY A 129 14.06 -4.85 6.26
N THR A 130 15.09 -4.40 5.53
CA THR A 130 14.99 -4.10 4.10
C THR A 130 15.97 -4.95 3.29
N ASP A 131 15.65 -5.12 2.00
CA ASP A 131 16.53 -5.77 1.05
C ASP A 131 17.65 -4.81 0.55
N ASP A 132 18.44 -5.29 -0.40
CA ASP A 132 19.54 -4.55 -1.04
C ASP A 132 19.07 -3.33 -1.85
N THR A 133 17.78 -3.27 -2.18
CA THR A 133 17.12 -2.16 -2.89
C THR A 133 16.22 -1.31 -2.00
N THR A 134 16.44 -1.38 -0.68
CA THR A 134 15.70 -0.63 0.37
C THR A 134 14.21 -0.96 0.51
N ARG A 135 13.71 -2.03 -0.13
CA ARG A 135 12.32 -2.44 -0.04
C ARG A 135 12.04 -3.21 1.23
N ASP A 136 10.85 -3.07 1.78
CA ASP A 136 10.44 -3.77 2.99
C ASP A 136 10.28 -5.27 2.77
N VAL A 137 11.01 -6.08 3.56
CA VAL A 137 11.03 -7.54 3.43
C VAL A 137 9.68 -8.15 3.83
N LEU A 138 9.00 -7.60 4.85
CA LEU A 138 7.70 -8.12 5.30
C LEU A 138 6.62 -7.92 4.23
N ALA A 139 6.57 -6.74 3.62
CA ALA A 139 5.66 -6.46 2.50
C ALA A 139 5.89 -7.46 1.36
N ARG A 140 7.15 -7.69 0.97
CA ARG A 140 7.52 -8.66 -0.08
C ARG A 140 7.11 -10.09 0.26
N VAL A 141 7.25 -10.52 1.51
CA VAL A 141 6.82 -11.86 1.96
C VAL A 141 5.30 -12.00 1.85
N ILE A 142 4.52 -11.01 2.27
CA ILE A 142 3.05 -11.04 2.20
C ILE A 142 2.57 -11.17 0.74
N TYR A 143 3.10 -10.33 -0.15
CA TYR A 143 2.74 -10.37 -1.58
C TYR A 143 3.26 -11.64 -2.27
N GLY A 144 4.49 -12.06 -1.99
CA GLY A 144 5.09 -13.27 -2.53
C GLY A 144 4.33 -14.53 -2.13
N PHE A 145 3.87 -14.61 -0.88
CA PHE A 145 3.03 -15.71 -0.39
C PHE A 145 1.71 -15.79 -1.18
N ARG A 146 0.99 -14.68 -1.32
CA ARG A 146 -0.25 -14.60 -2.10
C ARG A 146 -0.01 -15.07 -3.54
N LEU A 147 1.01 -14.51 -4.22
CA LEU A 147 1.33 -14.84 -5.60
C LEU A 147 1.65 -16.32 -5.77
N SER A 148 2.46 -16.89 -4.87
CA SER A 148 2.86 -18.30 -4.93
C SER A 148 1.67 -19.24 -4.80
N ILE A 149 0.73 -18.96 -3.89
CA ILE A 149 -0.45 -19.80 -3.71
C ILE A 149 -1.41 -19.67 -4.88
N VAL A 150 -1.68 -18.46 -5.37
CA VAL A 150 -2.53 -18.25 -6.54
C VAL A 150 -1.95 -18.99 -7.75
N PHE A 151 -0.64 -18.87 -7.97
CA PHE A 151 0.05 -19.59 -9.04
C PHE A 151 -0.11 -21.11 -8.90
N ALA A 152 0.13 -21.66 -7.70
CA ALA A 152 0.00 -23.08 -7.43
C ALA A 152 -1.44 -23.59 -7.67
N LEU A 153 -2.45 -22.83 -7.28
CA LEU A 153 -3.85 -23.16 -7.52
C LEU A 153 -4.19 -23.17 -9.02
N VAL A 154 -3.75 -22.15 -9.73
CA VAL A 154 -3.97 -22.05 -11.20
C VAL A 154 -3.32 -23.27 -11.91
N VAL A 155 -2.06 -23.55 -11.62
CA VAL A 155 -1.35 -24.70 -12.19
C VAL A 155 -2.06 -26.02 -11.85
N THR A 156 -2.50 -26.19 -10.62
CA THR A 156 -3.22 -27.41 -10.19
C THR A 156 -4.53 -27.59 -10.94
N VAL A 157 -5.31 -26.54 -11.14
CA VAL A 157 -6.56 -26.59 -11.91
C VAL A 157 -6.29 -27.00 -13.34
N PHE A 158 -5.34 -26.34 -14.03
CA PHE A 158 -4.98 -26.68 -15.41
C PHE A 158 -4.44 -28.12 -15.53
N ALA A 159 -3.54 -28.52 -14.64
CA ALA A 159 -2.99 -29.86 -14.63
C ALA A 159 -4.08 -30.93 -14.40
N SER A 160 -5.04 -30.65 -13.53
CA SER A 160 -6.17 -31.55 -13.28
C SER A 160 -7.07 -31.69 -14.50
N ILE A 161 -7.40 -30.59 -15.18
CA ILE A 161 -8.21 -30.61 -16.41
C ILE A 161 -7.50 -31.44 -17.49
N ILE A 162 -6.23 -31.18 -17.74
CA ILE A 162 -5.44 -31.91 -18.75
C ILE A 162 -5.35 -33.39 -18.38
N GLY A 163 -5.10 -33.70 -17.11
CA GLY A 163 -5.02 -35.07 -16.60
C GLY A 163 -6.33 -35.86 -16.80
N ILE A 164 -7.48 -35.22 -16.50
CA ILE A 164 -8.81 -35.83 -16.70
C ILE A 164 -9.06 -36.08 -18.18
N ILE A 165 -8.79 -35.12 -19.06
CA ILE A 165 -8.97 -35.25 -20.50
C ILE A 165 -8.07 -36.36 -21.04
N ALA A 166 -6.79 -36.35 -20.71
CA ALA A 166 -5.85 -37.38 -21.17
C ALA A 166 -6.23 -38.77 -20.66
N GLY A 167 -6.62 -38.88 -19.38
CA GLY A 167 -7.08 -40.14 -18.81
C GLY A 167 -8.35 -40.66 -19.45
N ALA A 168 -9.32 -39.80 -19.76
CA ALA A 168 -10.55 -40.16 -20.46
C ALA A 168 -10.28 -40.65 -21.88
N VAL A 169 -9.40 -39.97 -22.62
CA VAL A 169 -9.01 -40.39 -23.98
C VAL A 169 -8.29 -41.74 -23.94
N GLN A 170 -7.32 -41.91 -23.03
CA GLN A 170 -6.63 -43.19 -22.90
C GLN A 170 -7.55 -44.32 -22.47
N GLY A 171 -8.49 -44.09 -21.56
CA GLY A 171 -9.47 -45.09 -21.15
C GLY A 171 -10.46 -45.48 -22.27
N TYR A 172 -10.82 -44.52 -23.11
CA TYR A 172 -11.73 -44.78 -24.24
C TYR A 172 -11.06 -45.52 -25.41
N PHE A 173 -9.83 -45.16 -25.74
CA PHE A 173 -9.12 -45.77 -26.88
C PHE A 173 -8.18 -46.91 -26.51
N GLY A 174 -7.89 -47.11 -25.25
CA GLY A 174 -6.94 -48.10 -24.74
C GLY A 174 -7.57 -49.34 -24.13
N GLY A 175 -8.93 -49.54 -24.25
CA GLY A 175 -9.68 -50.69 -23.77
C GLY A 175 -9.70 -51.82 -24.80
#